data_fc8e6186069ed98bfa8ac2b3df4456fe
#
_entry.id   fc8e6186069ed98bfa8ac2b3df4456fe
#
_cell.length_a   1.000
_cell.length_b   1.000
_cell.length_c   1.000
_cell.angle_alpha   90.00
_cell.angle_beta   90.00
_cell.angle_gamma   90.00
#
_symmetry.space_group_name_H-M   'P 1'
#
loop_
_entity.id
_entity.type
_entity.pdbx_description
1 polymer ?
#
loop_
_entity_poly.entity_id
_entity_poly.type
_entity_poly.pdbx_seq_one_letter_code
_entity_poly.pdbx_strand_id
1 'polypeptide(L)'
;MNSVTAVPVGKPTKPVSWLVRAFEGFCTAGTSLQAPFLLAVRLYWGLQFAQTGWGKLHHLARVTIFFRSLDIPLPAFSAHFVAGLEFVGGIFLIAGLASRLAGFLLAANMFVAYWTADHAALLSVFSNPGSFYGADPWTFLFASLLILIFGAGDFSLDSAVARRWRKRV
;
A
#
# COMPACT_ATOMS: atom_id res chain seq x y z
N MET A 1 -20.66 59.86 -33.06
CA MET A 1 -20.40 58.52 -33.58
C MET A 1 -18.92 58.24 -33.29
N ASN A 2 -18.61 57.61 -32.16
CA ASN A 2 -17.23 57.28 -31.78
C ASN A 2 -17.00 55.80 -32.09
N SER A 3 -16.18 55.52 -33.08
CA SER A 3 -15.70 54.21 -33.43
C SER A 3 -14.63 53.76 -32.38
N VAL A 4 -15.04 52.87 -31.50
CA VAL A 4 -14.08 52.17 -30.60
C VAL A 4 -13.29 51.19 -31.43
N THR A 5 -12.02 51.50 -31.71
CA THR A 5 -11.09 50.57 -32.35
C THR A 5 -10.77 49.43 -31.38
N ALA A 6 -11.22 48.21 -31.72
CA ALA A 6 -10.90 47.02 -31.00
C ALA A 6 -9.39 46.75 -31.04
N VAL A 7 -8.74 46.71 -29.88
CA VAL A 7 -7.33 46.29 -29.74
C VAL A 7 -7.22 44.80 -30.09
N PRO A 8 -6.35 44.39 -31.05
CA PRO A 8 -6.20 43.01 -31.39
C PRO A 8 -5.56 42.28 -30.21
N VAL A 9 -6.31 41.30 -29.66
CA VAL A 9 -5.77 40.38 -28.67
C VAL A 9 -4.71 39.54 -29.35
N GLY A 10 -3.46 39.75 -28.97
CA GLY A 10 -2.30 39.02 -29.52
C GLY A 10 -2.48 37.52 -29.34
N LYS A 11 -2.24 36.76 -30.41
CA LYS A 11 -2.23 35.28 -30.38
C LYS A 11 -1.25 34.80 -29.31
N PRO A 12 -1.59 33.82 -28.49
CA PRO A 12 -0.69 33.29 -27.44
C PRO A 12 0.59 32.79 -28.08
N THR A 13 1.71 33.25 -27.56
CA THR A 13 3.06 32.93 -28.03
C THR A 13 3.37 31.44 -27.82
N LYS A 14 3.85 30.80 -28.89
CA LYS A 14 4.11 29.35 -29.01
C LYS A 14 5.15 28.70 -28.07
N PRO A 15 5.96 29.34 -27.25
CA PRO A 15 6.97 28.66 -26.41
C PRO A 15 6.37 27.93 -25.20
N VAL A 16 5.21 28.32 -24.72
CA VAL A 16 4.57 27.67 -23.53
C VAL A 16 3.97 26.29 -23.90
N SER A 17 3.62 26.08 -25.17
CA SER A 17 2.92 24.85 -25.61
C SER A 17 3.78 23.58 -25.57
N TRP A 18 5.08 23.66 -25.84
CA TRP A 18 5.94 22.45 -25.83
C TRP A 18 6.31 22.02 -24.42
N LEU A 19 6.55 22.96 -23.50
CA LEU A 19 6.78 22.69 -22.08
C LEU A 19 5.55 22.03 -21.44
N VAL A 20 4.36 22.57 -21.72
CA VAL A 20 3.09 21.99 -21.24
C VAL A 20 2.94 20.56 -21.75
N ARG A 21 3.16 20.32 -23.06
CA ARG A 21 3.09 18.98 -23.64
C ARG A 21 4.11 18.00 -23.06
N ALA A 22 5.34 18.48 -22.83
CA ALA A 22 6.38 17.68 -22.22
C ALA A 22 6.02 17.31 -20.78
N PHE A 23 5.48 18.26 -20.01
CA PHE A 23 5.01 18.04 -18.65
C PHE A 23 3.80 17.07 -18.62
N GLU A 24 2.82 17.26 -19.49
CA GLU A 24 1.67 16.36 -19.63
C GLU A 24 2.13 14.93 -20.02
N GLY A 25 3.08 14.82 -20.95
CA GLY A 25 3.70 13.55 -21.33
C GLY A 25 4.39 12.87 -20.16
N PHE A 26 5.15 13.62 -19.36
CA PHE A 26 5.79 13.13 -18.15
C PHE A 26 4.77 12.65 -17.09
N CYS A 27 3.73 13.44 -16.84
CA CYS A 27 2.66 13.06 -15.92
C CYS A 27 1.91 11.80 -16.41
N THR A 28 1.64 11.70 -17.71
CA THR A 28 0.98 10.53 -18.31
C THR A 28 1.87 9.29 -18.20
N ALA A 29 3.16 9.40 -18.44
CA ALA A 29 4.11 8.31 -18.25
C ALA A 29 4.16 7.87 -16.77
N GLY A 30 4.19 8.81 -15.83
CA GLY A 30 4.13 8.52 -14.39
C GLY A 30 2.88 7.76 -13.99
N THR A 31 1.71 8.19 -14.45
CA THR A 31 0.45 7.48 -14.19
C THR A 31 0.39 6.10 -14.83
N SER A 32 1.00 5.92 -16.01
CA SER A 32 1.07 4.61 -16.68
C SER A 32 1.95 3.61 -15.90
N LEU A 33 2.97 4.09 -15.17
CA LEU A 33 3.84 3.25 -14.34
C LEU A 33 3.17 2.84 -13.02
N GLN A 34 2.09 3.50 -12.60
CA GLN A 34 1.42 3.18 -11.34
C GLN A 34 0.89 1.74 -11.30
N ALA A 35 0.27 1.27 -12.37
CA ALA A 35 -0.32 -0.07 -12.42
C ALA A 35 0.73 -1.20 -12.32
N PRO A 36 1.83 -1.22 -13.11
CA PRO A 36 2.87 -2.22 -12.95
C PRO A 36 3.63 -2.09 -11.62
N PHE A 37 3.82 -0.88 -11.09
CA PHE A 37 4.42 -0.66 -9.77
C PHE A 37 3.58 -1.29 -8.65
N LEU A 38 2.27 -1.01 -8.61
CA LEU A 38 1.36 -1.60 -7.62
C LEU A 38 1.28 -3.13 -7.76
N LEU A 39 1.34 -3.66 -8.98
CA LEU A 39 1.43 -5.10 -9.19
C LEU A 39 2.70 -5.67 -8.55
N ALA A 40 3.86 -5.07 -8.80
CA ALA A 40 5.14 -5.51 -8.23
C ALA A 40 5.12 -5.46 -6.70
N VAL A 41 4.63 -4.36 -6.10
CA VAL A 41 4.47 -4.22 -4.65
C VAL A 41 3.59 -5.33 -4.08
N ARG A 42 2.44 -5.60 -4.70
CA ARG A 42 1.52 -6.65 -4.25
C ARG A 42 2.11 -8.04 -4.35
N LEU A 43 2.77 -8.36 -5.46
CA LEU A 43 3.38 -9.69 -5.64
C LEU A 43 4.51 -9.90 -4.63
N TYR A 44 5.40 -8.92 -4.48
CA TYR A 44 6.53 -9.05 -3.58
C TYR A 44 6.08 -9.10 -2.10
N TRP A 45 5.35 -8.09 -1.65
CA TRP A 45 4.94 -8.00 -0.24
C TRP A 45 3.82 -8.97 0.11
N GLY A 46 2.93 -9.29 -0.83
CA GLY A 46 1.94 -10.34 -0.65
C GLY A 46 2.58 -11.70 -0.45
N LEU A 47 3.64 -12.03 -1.21
CA LEU A 47 4.40 -13.26 -1.03
C LEU A 47 5.11 -13.27 0.33
N GLN A 48 5.74 -12.17 0.75
CA GLN A 48 6.38 -12.05 2.05
C GLN A 48 5.38 -12.24 3.20
N PHE A 49 4.21 -11.60 3.15
CA PHE A 49 3.14 -11.82 4.13
C PHE A 49 2.66 -13.27 4.16
N ALA A 50 2.44 -13.89 3.00
CA ALA A 50 2.02 -15.29 2.94
C ALA A 50 3.08 -16.22 3.53
N GLN A 51 4.37 -15.99 3.26
CA GLN A 51 5.48 -16.78 3.81
C GLN A 51 5.62 -16.61 5.33
N THR A 52 5.55 -15.38 5.83
CA THR A 52 5.63 -15.11 7.28
C THR A 52 4.43 -15.69 8.02
N GLY A 53 3.22 -15.51 7.48
CA GLY A 53 2.00 -16.09 8.03
C GLY A 53 2.04 -17.62 8.03
N TRP A 54 2.48 -18.23 6.93
CA TRP A 54 2.67 -19.67 6.82
C TRP A 54 3.68 -20.19 7.85
N GLY A 55 4.84 -19.52 7.98
CA GLY A 55 5.86 -19.86 8.97
C GLY A 55 5.31 -19.79 10.41
N LYS A 56 4.54 -18.77 10.74
CA LYS A 56 3.88 -18.63 12.05
C LYS A 56 2.86 -19.75 12.31
N LEU A 57 2.06 -20.14 11.30
CA LEU A 57 1.11 -21.24 11.40
C LEU A 57 1.76 -22.57 11.74
N HIS A 58 2.97 -22.85 11.23
CA HIS A 58 3.71 -24.06 11.54
C HIS A 58 4.46 -24.01 12.88
N HIS A 59 4.61 -22.84 13.47
CA HIS A 59 5.36 -22.64 14.73
C HIS A 59 4.52 -21.90 15.78
N LEU A 60 3.22 -22.17 15.84
CA LEU A 60 2.27 -21.47 16.71
C LEU A 60 2.66 -21.50 18.20
N ALA A 61 3.24 -22.58 18.70
CA ALA A 61 3.71 -22.66 20.08
C ALA A 61 4.76 -21.58 20.37
N ARG A 62 5.74 -21.41 19.46
CA ARG A 62 6.80 -20.39 19.59
C ARG A 62 6.20 -18.98 19.52
N VAL A 63 5.30 -18.73 18.57
CA VAL A 63 4.62 -17.43 18.43
C VAL A 63 3.77 -17.11 19.66
N THR A 64 3.08 -18.09 20.22
CA THR A 64 2.28 -17.93 21.46
C THR A 64 3.17 -17.56 22.65
N ILE A 65 4.34 -18.21 22.80
CA ILE A 65 5.31 -17.88 23.88
C ILE A 65 5.81 -16.45 23.69
N PHE A 66 6.17 -16.06 22.48
CA PHE A 66 6.61 -14.71 22.13
C PHE A 66 5.52 -13.66 22.43
N PHE A 67 4.26 -13.91 22.03
CA PHE A 67 3.16 -12.99 22.32
C PHE A 67 2.88 -12.86 23.82
N ARG A 68 3.07 -13.95 24.58
CA ARG A 68 2.97 -13.91 26.05
C ARG A 68 4.07 -13.04 26.67
N SER A 69 5.28 -13.08 26.15
CA SER A 69 6.38 -12.24 26.63
C SER A 69 6.20 -10.74 26.32
N LEU A 70 5.29 -10.41 25.41
CA LEU A 70 4.90 -9.04 25.06
C LEU A 70 3.59 -8.60 25.77
N ASP A 71 3.10 -9.38 26.73
CA ASP A 71 1.84 -9.13 27.45
C ASP A 71 0.61 -8.96 26.53
N ILE A 72 0.65 -9.58 25.33
CA ILE A 72 -0.48 -9.57 24.41
C ILE A 72 -1.63 -10.41 25.00
N PRO A 73 -2.85 -9.87 25.08
CA PRO A 73 -4.00 -10.60 25.62
C PRO A 73 -4.33 -11.81 24.76
N LEU A 74 -4.77 -12.91 25.40
CA LEU A 74 -5.14 -14.15 24.72
C LEU A 74 -4.07 -14.65 23.73
N PRO A 75 -2.80 -14.85 24.17
CA PRO A 75 -1.67 -15.01 23.26
C PRO A 75 -1.82 -16.17 22.27
N ALA A 76 -2.48 -17.26 22.65
CA ALA A 76 -2.73 -18.38 21.76
C ALA A 76 -3.73 -18.00 20.64
N PHE A 77 -4.82 -17.33 20.97
CA PHE A 77 -5.79 -16.84 19.99
C PHE A 77 -5.16 -15.80 19.06
N SER A 78 -4.46 -14.82 19.66
CA SER A 78 -3.77 -13.76 18.89
C SER A 78 -2.73 -14.32 17.93
N ALA A 79 -2.00 -15.37 18.33
CA ALA A 79 -1.02 -16.04 17.47
C ALA A 79 -1.69 -16.68 16.24
N HIS A 80 -2.79 -17.40 16.41
CA HIS A 80 -3.54 -17.99 15.30
C HIS A 80 -4.15 -16.92 14.39
N PHE A 81 -4.76 -15.88 14.99
CA PHE A 81 -5.37 -14.80 14.26
C PHE A 81 -4.37 -14.03 13.39
N VAL A 82 -3.24 -13.61 13.97
CA VAL A 82 -2.19 -12.88 13.25
C VAL A 82 -1.58 -13.74 12.15
N ALA A 83 -1.25 -15.01 12.44
CA ALA A 83 -0.70 -15.92 11.46
C ALA A 83 -1.67 -16.15 10.28
N GLY A 84 -2.94 -16.37 10.57
CA GLY A 84 -4.00 -16.52 9.56
C GLY A 84 -4.22 -15.24 8.75
N LEU A 85 -4.25 -14.08 9.43
CA LEU A 85 -4.42 -12.78 8.78
C LEU A 85 -3.27 -12.48 7.80
N GLU A 86 -2.02 -12.71 8.20
CA GLU A 86 -0.87 -12.50 7.31
C GLU A 86 -0.88 -13.48 6.12
N PHE A 87 -1.19 -14.74 6.36
CA PHE A 87 -1.23 -15.75 5.30
C PHE A 87 -2.34 -15.45 4.28
N VAL A 88 -3.58 -15.31 4.75
CA VAL A 88 -4.74 -15.05 3.87
C VAL A 88 -4.66 -13.66 3.26
N GLY A 89 -4.29 -12.65 4.04
CA GLY A 89 -4.10 -11.28 3.57
C GLY A 89 -3.02 -11.20 2.48
N GLY A 90 -1.91 -11.91 2.65
CA GLY A 90 -0.86 -12.03 1.64
C GLY A 90 -1.38 -12.61 0.32
N ILE A 91 -2.18 -13.69 0.38
CA ILE A 91 -2.82 -14.29 -0.80
C ILE A 91 -3.77 -13.28 -1.47
N PHE A 92 -4.56 -12.55 -0.68
CA PHE A 92 -5.48 -11.52 -1.21
C PHE A 92 -4.72 -10.38 -1.90
N LEU A 93 -3.57 -9.96 -1.37
CA LEU A 93 -2.70 -8.99 -2.02
C LEU A 93 -2.16 -9.52 -3.36
N ILE A 94 -1.66 -10.75 -3.40
CA ILE A 94 -1.16 -11.38 -4.63
C ILE A 94 -2.27 -11.39 -5.69
N ALA A 95 -3.45 -11.89 -5.34
CA ALA A 95 -4.58 -11.98 -6.24
C ALA A 95 -5.15 -10.58 -6.63
N GLY A 96 -4.91 -9.58 -5.80
CA GLY A 96 -5.55 -8.26 -5.94
C GLY A 96 -7.06 -8.32 -5.69
N LEU A 97 -7.47 -9.11 -4.69
CA LEU A 97 -8.86 -9.28 -4.28
C LEU A 97 -9.11 -8.57 -2.94
N ALA A 98 -10.17 -7.76 -2.89
CA ALA A 98 -10.48 -6.93 -1.72
C ALA A 98 -9.25 -6.19 -1.17
N SER A 99 -8.40 -5.69 -2.07
CA SER A 99 -7.03 -5.29 -1.77
C SER A 99 -6.94 -4.16 -0.75
N ARG A 100 -7.88 -3.21 -0.76
CA ARG A 100 -7.91 -2.14 0.24
C ARG A 100 -8.25 -2.66 1.62
N LEU A 101 -9.17 -3.62 1.74
CA LEU A 101 -9.51 -4.24 3.02
C LEU A 101 -8.33 -5.06 3.55
N ALA A 102 -7.72 -5.87 2.70
CA ALA A 102 -6.51 -6.63 3.07
C ALA A 102 -5.38 -5.68 3.48
N GLY A 103 -5.13 -4.62 2.72
CA GLY A 103 -4.14 -3.60 3.05
C GLY A 103 -4.42 -2.91 4.39
N PHE A 104 -5.67 -2.59 4.69
CA PHE A 104 -6.07 -2.01 5.98
C PHE A 104 -5.78 -2.96 7.15
N LEU A 105 -6.23 -4.21 7.04
CA LEU A 105 -6.05 -5.20 8.10
C LEU A 105 -4.58 -5.53 8.35
N LEU A 106 -3.80 -5.67 7.28
CA LEU A 106 -2.36 -5.92 7.37
C LEU A 106 -1.60 -4.70 7.91
N ALA A 107 -1.97 -3.48 7.52
CA ALA A 107 -1.38 -2.26 8.08
C ALA A 107 -1.68 -2.13 9.57
N ALA A 108 -2.92 -2.40 9.99
CA ALA A 108 -3.29 -2.41 11.40
C ALA A 108 -2.49 -3.45 12.19
N ASN A 109 -2.32 -4.66 11.64
CA ASN A 109 -1.49 -5.71 12.24
C ASN A 109 -0.03 -5.27 12.41
N MET A 110 0.57 -4.66 11.39
CA MET A 110 1.95 -4.16 11.46
C MET A 110 2.10 -2.98 12.42
N PHE A 111 1.08 -2.12 12.52
CA PHE A 111 1.08 -1.06 13.53
C PHE A 111 1.06 -1.63 14.95
N VAL A 112 0.24 -2.66 15.20
CA VAL A 112 0.23 -3.36 16.50
C VAL A 112 1.58 -4.02 16.77
N ALA A 113 2.22 -4.65 15.76
CA ALA A 113 3.55 -5.22 15.91
C ALA A 113 4.59 -4.16 16.32
N TYR A 114 4.57 -2.98 15.71
CA TYR A 114 5.39 -1.85 16.13
C TYR A 114 5.13 -1.45 17.58
N TRP A 115 3.84 -1.33 17.93
CA TRP A 115 3.45 -0.89 19.26
C TRP A 115 3.86 -1.87 20.36
N THR A 116 3.83 -3.16 20.08
CA THR A 116 4.08 -4.21 21.09
C THR A 116 5.53 -4.69 21.09
N ALA A 117 6.09 -5.00 19.92
CA ALA A 117 7.43 -5.61 19.84
C ALA A 117 8.54 -4.57 19.62
N ASP A 118 8.29 -3.52 18.83
CA ASP A 118 9.29 -2.53 18.41
C ASP A 118 8.94 -1.12 18.90
N HIS A 119 8.36 -1.00 20.10
CA HIS A 119 7.89 0.28 20.66
C HIS A 119 8.98 1.36 20.71
N ALA A 120 10.20 0.99 21.11
CA ALA A 120 11.33 1.92 21.14
C ALA A 120 11.68 2.45 19.74
N ALA A 121 11.64 1.58 18.73
CA ALA A 121 11.85 1.97 17.34
C ALA A 121 10.73 2.89 16.83
N LEU A 122 9.47 2.61 17.17
CA LEU A 122 8.34 3.47 16.85
C LEU A 122 8.49 4.89 17.41
N LEU A 123 8.88 5.02 18.69
CA LEU A 123 9.08 6.32 19.33
C LEU A 123 10.31 7.06 18.79
N SER A 124 11.24 6.37 18.15
CA SER A 124 12.48 6.97 17.64
C SER A 124 12.34 7.57 16.24
N VAL A 125 11.14 7.62 15.67
CA VAL A 125 10.88 8.08 14.28
C VAL A 125 11.50 9.43 13.93
N PHE A 126 11.59 10.37 14.90
CA PHE A 126 12.21 11.69 14.71
C PHE A 126 13.61 11.80 15.30
N SER A 127 13.93 11.03 16.36
CA SER A 127 15.23 11.10 17.05
C SER A 127 16.29 10.20 16.43
N ASN A 128 15.89 9.03 15.98
CA ASN A 128 16.76 8.05 15.31
C ASN A 128 15.98 7.34 14.18
N PRO A 129 15.79 7.99 13.02
CA PRO A 129 15.05 7.41 11.91
C PRO A 129 15.59 6.05 11.44
N GLY A 130 16.91 5.82 11.58
CA GLY A 130 17.53 4.55 11.20
C GLY A 130 16.97 3.36 11.98
N SER A 131 16.73 3.51 13.28
CA SER A 131 16.10 2.47 14.10
C SER A 131 14.65 2.23 13.69
N PHE A 132 13.91 3.29 13.34
CA PHE A 132 12.52 3.18 12.86
C PHE A 132 12.45 2.43 11.53
N TYR A 133 13.26 2.82 10.53
CA TYR A 133 13.26 2.14 9.23
C TYR A 133 13.85 0.74 9.24
N GLY A 134 14.75 0.45 10.20
CA GLY A 134 15.38 -0.85 10.35
C GLY A 134 14.53 -1.89 11.08
N ALA A 135 13.41 -1.49 11.70
CA ALA A 135 12.52 -2.41 12.38
C ALA A 135 11.70 -3.23 11.38
N ASP A 136 11.54 -4.52 11.66
CA ASP A 136 10.88 -5.48 10.77
C ASP A 136 9.48 -5.04 10.27
N PRO A 137 8.60 -4.43 11.11
CA PRO A 137 7.26 -4.07 10.65
C PRO A 137 7.22 -2.93 9.61
N TRP A 138 8.29 -2.11 9.49
CA TRP A 138 8.26 -0.90 8.64
C TRP A 138 7.88 -1.16 7.20
N THR A 139 8.63 -2.02 6.54
CA THR A 139 8.45 -2.25 5.10
C THR A 139 7.12 -2.91 4.78
N PHE A 140 6.65 -3.79 5.67
CA PHE A 140 5.32 -4.41 5.59
C PHE A 140 4.20 -3.39 5.82
N LEU A 141 4.33 -2.51 6.81
CA LEU A 141 3.39 -1.42 7.07
C LEU A 141 3.31 -0.48 5.87
N PHE A 142 4.47 -0.03 5.36
CA PHE A 142 4.54 0.89 4.23
C PHE A 142 3.87 0.32 2.97
N ALA A 143 4.16 -0.94 2.63
CA ALA A 143 3.54 -1.62 1.49
C ALA A 143 2.02 -1.78 1.66
N SER A 144 1.57 -2.13 2.87
CA SER A 144 0.15 -2.25 3.18
C SER A 144 -0.58 -0.91 3.06
N LEU A 145 0.03 0.20 3.51
CA LEU A 145 -0.51 1.55 3.36
C LEU A 145 -0.56 1.99 1.90
N LEU A 146 0.46 1.68 1.09
CA LEU A 146 0.42 1.94 -0.36
C LEU A 146 -0.79 1.26 -1.00
N ILE A 147 -1.02 -0.01 -0.69
CA ILE A 147 -2.14 -0.77 -1.26
C ILE A 147 -3.48 -0.26 -0.73
N LEU A 148 -3.57 0.12 0.53
CA LEU A 148 -4.77 0.73 1.12
C LEU A 148 -5.14 2.02 0.39
N ILE A 149 -4.19 2.91 0.18
CA ILE A 149 -4.41 4.25 -0.40
C ILE A 149 -4.67 4.15 -1.91
N PHE A 150 -3.78 3.51 -2.65
CA PHE A 150 -3.84 3.48 -4.11
C PHE A 150 -4.70 2.33 -4.66
N GLY A 151 -5.00 1.31 -3.84
CA GLY A 151 -5.72 0.11 -4.25
C GLY A 151 -4.84 -0.88 -5.00
N ALA A 152 -5.49 -1.83 -5.66
CA ALA A 152 -4.81 -2.94 -6.34
C ALA A 152 -4.22 -2.59 -7.72
N GLY A 153 -4.59 -1.44 -8.30
CA GLY A 153 -4.26 -1.10 -9.68
C GLY A 153 -5.03 -1.90 -10.72
N ASP A 154 -4.75 -1.64 -12.00
CA ASP A 154 -5.50 -2.23 -13.12
C ASP A 154 -5.28 -3.74 -13.30
N PHE A 155 -4.13 -4.25 -12.91
CA PHE A 155 -3.76 -5.67 -12.96
C PHE A 155 -4.22 -6.41 -11.70
N SER A 156 -5.55 -6.44 -11.42
CA SER A 156 -6.11 -7.03 -10.21
C SER A 156 -7.48 -7.67 -10.46
N LEU A 157 -7.85 -8.62 -9.60
CA LEU A 157 -9.20 -9.17 -9.60
C LEU A 157 -10.25 -8.10 -9.27
N ASP A 158 -9.94 -7.16 -8.37
CA ASP A 158 -10.82 -6.04 -8.05
C ASP A 158 -11.18 -5.23 -9.29
N SER A 159 -10.18 -4.92 -10.14
CA SER A 159 -10.41 -4.17 -11.38
C SER A 159 -11.18 -5.00 -12.43
N ALA A 160 -10.92 -6.31 -12.51
CA ALA A 160 -11.64 -7.20 -13.42
C ALA A 160 -13.13 -7.30 -13.03
N VAL A 161 -13.43 -7.42 -11.75
CA VAL A 161 -14.80 -7.42 -11.21
C VAL A 161 -15.47 -6.08 -11.50
N ALA A 162 -14.82 -4.96 -11.17
CA ALA A 162 -15.36 -3.62 -11.40
C ALA A 162 -15.69 -3.37 -12.89
N ARG A 163 -14.81 -3.82 -13.82
CA ARG A 163 -15.07 -3.72 -15.26
C ARG A 163 -16.27 -4.56 -15.72
N ARG A 164 -16.49 -5.75 -15.15
CA ARG A 164 -17.66 -6.58 -15.47
C ARG A 164 -18.96 -5.96 -14.98
N TRP A 165 -18.97 -5.35 -13.80
CA TRP A 165 -20.14 -4.68 -13.25
C TRP A 165 -20.56 -3.47 -14.11
N ARG A 166 -19.59 -2.62 -14.50
CA ARG A 166 -19.85 -1.44 -15.36
C ARG A 166 -20.42 -1.78 -16.74
N LYS A 167 -20.20 -2.99 -17.25
CA LYS A 167 -20.76 -3.44 -18.55
C LYS A 167 -22.18 -3.95 -18.44
N ARG A 168 -22.73 -4.13 -17.25
CA ARG A 168 -24.07 -4.67 -16.99
C ARG A 168 -25.09 -3.61 -16.61
N VAL A 169 -24.63 -2.40 -16.30
CA VAL A 169 -25.43 -1.19 -16.04
C VAL A 169 -25.38 -0.27 -17.26
#